data_462f1fea04bb2d7b005a710ddc394e07
#
_entry.id   462f1fea04bb2d7b005a710ddc394e07
#
_cell.length_a   1.000
_cell.length_b   1.000
_cell.length_c   1.000
_cell.angle_alpha   90.00
_cell.angle_beta   90.00
_cell.angle_gamma   90.00
#
_symmetry.space_group_name_H-M   'P 1'
#
loop_
_entity.id
_entity.type
_entity.pdbx_description
1 polymer ?
#
loop_
_entity_poly.entity_id
_entity_poly.type
_entity_poly.pdbx_seq_one_letter_code
_entity_poly.pdbx_strand_id
1 'polypeptide(L)'
;MVRKNISKQLIYVGLICACTGLSYVSNAQYYSNKKFENRNNPGYDERRRFSYGFLIGLHSSSYRVKYAPDFTNQALDTLFSVEPSWTQGFTLGFIINYRVNEFLDLRITPQVGFYEHQLTYRYTALATNPPDNTQNIETTMVELPFIAKYKSVRRGNIRMYMVGAIKPGLEAGGKKDLDAQQTRLTVREFNLALEGGFGFDLYYPLGKFSQEIRFSRGINNLLKDSDNPFGLPLQRVSTNTITLYLLFQ
;
A
#
# COMPACT_ATOMS: atom_id res chain seq x y z
N MET A 1 4.92 -1.44 -37.69
CA MET A 1 3.83 -0.55 -37.18
C MET A 1 2.59 -1.30 -36.66
N VAL A 2 2.43 -2.60 -36.91
CA VAL A 2 1.24 -3.43 -36.56
C VAL A 2 1.25 -3.94 -35.12
N ARG A 3 2.39 -4.12 -34.47
CA ARG A 3 2.53 -4.73 -33.13
C ARG A 3 2.04 -3.86 -31.97
N LYS A 4 1.88 -2.55 -32.15
CA LYS A 4 1.47 -1.60 -31.10
C LYS A 4 -0.06 -1.52 -30.91
N ASN A 5 -0.85 -1.98 -31.88
CA ASN A 5 -2.32 -1.96 -31.80
C ASN A 5 -2.91 -3.20 -31.10
N ILE A 6 -2.21 -4.34 -31.14
CA ILE A 6 -2.71 -5.59 -30.53
C ILE A 6 -2.72 -5.51 -28.99
N SER A 7 -1.72 -4.85 -28.39
CA SER A 7 -1.65 -4.70 -26.94
C SER A 7 -2.76 -3.79 -26.37
N LYS A 8 -3.16 -2.76 -27.13
CA LYS A 8 -4.28 -1.88 -26.71
C LYS A 8 -5.63 -2.60 -26.83
N GLN A 9 -5.84 -3.38 -27.89
CA GLN A 9 -7.08 -4.16 -28.04
C GLN A 9 -7.22 -5.23 -26.95
N LEU A 10 -6.13 -5.90 -26.56
CA LEU A 10 -6.15 -6.87 -25.45
C LEU A 10 -6.50 -6.22 -24.11
N ILE A 11 -6.07 -4.99 -23.86
CA ILE A 11 -6.42 -4.24 -22.64
C ILE A 11 -7.91 -3.87 -22.63
N TYR A 12 -8.47 -3.44 -23.76
CA TYR A 12 -9.91 -3.13 -23.86
C TYR A 12 -10.79 -4.39 -23.72
N VAL A 13 -10.40 -5.51 -24.31
CA VAL A 13 -11.11 -6.77 -24.15
C VAL A 13 -11.04 -7.24 -22.70
N GLY A 14 -9.89 -7.15 -22.03
CA GLY A 14 -9.74 -7.44 -20.60
C GLY A 14 -10.62 -6.56 -19.71
N LEU A 15 -10.72 -5.27 -20.02
CA LEU A 15 -11.57 -4.32 -19.28
C LEU A 15 -13.07 -4.60 -19.46
N ILE A 16 -13.49 -4.95 -20.68
CA ILE A 16 -14.87 -5.31 -20.99
C ILE A 16 -15.25 -6.64 -20.31
N CYS A 17 -14.37 -7.64 -20.32
CA CYS A 17 -14.58 -8.89 -19.59
C CYS A 17 -14.67 -8.69 -18.07
N ALA A 18 -13.85 -7.79 -17.50
CA ALA A 18 -13.93 -7.43 -16.09
C ALA A 18 -15.25 -6.74 -15.74
N CYS A 19 -15.74 -5.82 -16.58
CA CYS A 19 -17.02 -5.14 -16.37
C CYS A 19 -18.23 -6.07 -16.52
N THR A 20 -18.20 -7.01 -17.46
CA THR A 20 -19.30 -7.99 -17.64
C THR A 20 -19.28 -9.06 -16.53
N GLY A 21 -18.11 -9.47 -16.04
CA GLY A 21 -17.99 -10.37 -14.88
C GLY A 21 -18.56 -9.78 -13.59
N LEU A 22 -18.40 -8.48 -13.37
CA LEU A 22 -18.97 -7.79 -12.21
C LEU A 22 -20.51 -7.74 -12.23
N SER A 23 -21.13 -7.75 -13.40
CA SER A 23 -22.60 -7.73 -13.53
C SER A 23 -23.25 -9.06 -13.16
N TYR A 24 -22.57 -10.19 -13.35
CA TYR A 24 -23.08 -11.51 -12.99
C TYR A 24 -22.98 -11.84 -11.50
N VAL A 25 -22.04 -11.22 -10.79
CA VAL A 25 -21.84 -11.45 -9.35
C VAL A 25 -22.95 -10.82 -8.51
N SER A 26 -23.64 -9.77 -8.99
CA SER A 26 -24.67 -9.07 -8.23
C SER A 26 -25.95 -9.90 -8.03
N ASN A 27 -26.25 -10.84 -8.90
CA ASN A 27 -27.46 -11.68 -8.79
C ASN A 27 -27.28 -12.88 -7.86
N ALA A 28 -26.07 -13.35 -7.63
CA ALA A 28 -25.81 -14.47 -6.72
C ALA A 28 -26.01 -14.10 -5.22
N GLN A 29 -25.96 -12.80 -4.89
CA GLN A 29 -26.16 -12.33 -3.51
C GLN A 29 -27.65 -12.14 -3.14
N TYR A 30 -28.52 -12.01 -4.13
CA TYR A 30 -29.96 -11.79 -3.88
C TYR A 30 -30.72 -13.05 -3.44
N TYR A 31 -30.18 -14.24 -3.71
CA TYR A 31 -30.80 -15.52 -3.34
C TYR A 31 -30.33 -16.06 -1.99
N SER A 32 -29.78 -15.23 -1.13
CA SER A 32 -29.40 -15.66 0.22
C SER A 32 -30.66 -15.84 1.08
N ASN A 33 -31.05 -17.07 1.24
CA ASN A 33 -32.10 -17.53 2.13
C ASN A 33 -32.08 -16.79 3.48
N LYS A 34 -33.24 -16.26 3.90
CA LYS A 34 -33.53 -15.65 5.20
C LYS A 34 -33.12 -16.50 6.42
N LYS A 35 -32.68 -17.73 6.24
CA LYS A 35 -32.28 -18.68 7.28
C LYS A 35 -30.94 -18.37 7.96
N PHE A 36 -30.09 -17.46 7.43
CA PHE A 36 -28.80 -17.09 8.01
C PHE A 36 -28.84 -15.78 8.81
N GLU A 37 -30.02 -15.27 9.12
CA GLU A 37 -30.21 -13.97 9.75
C GLU A 37 -30.18 -13.98 11.28
N ASN A 38 -29.63 -15.02 11.93
CA ASN A 38 -29.36 -15.00 13.35
C ASN A 38 -28.16 -14.07 13.66
N ARG A 39 -28.47 -12.78 13.68
CA ARG A 39 -27.55 -11.72 14.13
C ARG A 39 -27.55 -11.72 15.65
N ASN A 40 -26.64 -12.46 16.26
CA ASN A 40 -26.58 -12.58 17.73
C ASN A 40 -26.13 -11.28 18.40
N ASN A 41 -25.24 -10.53 17.72
CA ASN A 41 -24.70 -9.27 18.25
C ASN A 41 -25.18 -8.06 17.43
N PRO A 42 -25.46 -6.92 18.08
CA PRO A 42 -25.86 -5.71 17.37
C PRO A 42 -24.73 -5.20 16.46
N GLY A 43 -25.10 -4.75 15.25
CA GLY A 43 -24.19 -4.04 14.36
C GLY A 43 -24.22 -2.57 14.68
N TYR A 44 -23.33 -2.07 15.51
CA TYR A 44 -23.30 -0.66 15.90
C TYR A 44 -23.09 0.27 14.70
N ASP A 45 -22.30 -0.15 13.71
CA ASP A 45 -22.06 0.58 12.48
C ASP A 45 -23.20 0.45 11.47
N GLU A 46 -24.08 -0.56 11.62
CA GLU A 46 -25.21 -0.77 10.71
C GLU A 46 -26.38 0.19 10.96
N ARG A 47 -26.48 0.78 12.15
CA ARG A 47 -27.52 1.72 12.54
C ARG A 47 -27.10 3.17 12.40
N ARG A 48 -25.80 3.46 12.40
CA ARG A 48 -25.26 4.81 12.32
C ARG A 48 -24.66 5.07 10.95
N ARG A 49 -24.81 6.30 10.47
CA ARG A 49 -24.15 6.74 9.23
C ARG A 49 -22.64 6.95 9.43
N PHE A 50 -22.26 7.41 10.61
CA PHE A 50 -20.86 7.61 10.99
C PHE A 50 -20.46 6.64 12.08
N SER A 51 -19.29 6.03 11.93
CA SER A 51 -18.63 5.25 12.98
C SER A 51 -17.16 5.65 13.05
N TYR A 52 -16.65 5.59 14.27
CA TYR A 52 -15.28 5.98 14.60
C TYR A 52 -14.56 4.81 15.24
N GLY A 53 -13.24 4.85 15.19
CA GLY A 53 -12.44 3.82 15.80
C GLY A 53 -10.96 4.16 15.72
N PHE A 54 -10.14 3.20 16.10
CA PHE A 54 -8.70 3.26 15.95
C PHE A 54 -8.19 2.01 15.23
N LEU A 55 -7.00 2.14 14.67
CA LEU A 55 -6.34 1.04 13.96
C LEU A 55 -4.89 0.91 14.39
N ILE A 56 -4.44 -0.33 14.35
CA ILE A 56 -3.04 -0.71 14.47
C ILE A 56 -2.71 -1.50 13.21
N GLY A 57 -1.65 -1.12 12.52
CA GLY A 57 -1.15 -1.82 11.33
C GLY A 57 0.25 -2.37 11.59
N LEU A 58 0.49 -3.62 11.21
CA LEU A 58 1.81 -4.21 11.12
C LEU A 58 2.11 -4.39 9.64
N HIS A 59 3.20 -3.82 9.18
CA HIS A 59 3.52 -3.88 7.76
C HIS A 59 4.92 -4.40 7.49
N SER A 60 5.07 -4.97 6.30
CA SER A 60 6.36 -5.23 5.70
C SER A 60 6.44 -4.41 4.42
N SER A 61 7.51 -3.64 4.28
CA SER A 61 7.72 -2.72 3.17
C SER A 61 9.06 -2.95 2.49
N SER A 62 9.11 -2.67 1.18
CA SER A 62 10.33 -2.72 0.40
C SER A 62 10.29 -1.66 -0.70
N TYR A 63 11.45 -1.17 -1.10
CA TYR A 63 11.55 -0.38 -2.31
C TYR A 63 11.52 -1.26 -3.55
N ARG A 64 10.91 -0.75 -4.58
CA ARG A 64 11.02 -1.28 -5.93
C ARG A 64 11.87 -0.32 -6.74
N VAL A 65 13.03 -0.78 -7.15
CA VAL A 65 13.98 -0.02 -7.94
C VAL A 65 13.84 -0.33 -9.43
N LYS A 66 14.08 0.66 -10.27
CA LYS A 66 14.28 0.51 -11.71
C LYS A 66 15.61 1.16 -12.04
N TYR A 67 16.49 0.42 -12.68
CA TYR A 67 17.80 0.89 -13.09
C TYR A 67 17.73 1.94 -14.19
N ALA A 68 18.68 2.86 -14.19
CA ALA A 68 18.87 3.83 -15.25
C ALA A 68 19.27 3.13 -16.56
N PRO A 69 18.93 3.67 -17.75
CA PRO A 69 19.40 3.10 -19.01
C PRO A 69 20.92 3.03 -19.14
N ASP A 70 21.60 3.97 -18.49
CA ASP A 70 23.07 4.10 -18.49
C ASP A 70 23.76 3.27 -17.39
N PHE A 71 23.01 2.36 -16.73
CA PHE A 71 23.55 1.49 -15.68
C PHE A 71 24.75 0.64 -16.17
N THR A 72 24.80 0.35 -17.48
CA THR A 72 25.89 -0.42 -18.10
C THR A 72 27.07 0.47 -18.58
N ASN A 73 27.07 1.77 -18.31
CA ASN A 73 28.15 2.66 -18.67
C ASN A 73 29.40 2.44 -17.78
N GLN A 74 30.55 2.68 -18.37
CA GLN A 74 31.87 2.49 -17.75
C GLN A 74 32.06 3.24 -16.41
N ALA A 75 31.30 4.31 -16.16
CA ALA A 75 31.32 5.06 -14.91
C ALA A 75 30.72 4.30 -13.72
N LEU A 76 29.91 3.27 -13.98
CA LEU A 76 29.25 2.42 -12.97
C LEU A 76 29.78 0.98 -12.97
N ASP A 77 30.91 0.73 -13.62
CA ASP A 77 31.50 -0.61 -13.85
C ASP A 77 31.84 -1.36 -12.57
N THR A 78 31.94 -0.65 -11.45
CA THR A 78 32.19 -1.22 -10.12
C THR A 78 30.93 -1.65 -9.38
N LEU A 79 29.71 -1.16 -9.76
CA LEU A 79 28.45 -1.48 -9.10
C LEU A 79 27.78 -2.66 -9.80
N PHE A 80 27.64 -3.78 -9.10
CA PHE A 80 27.02 -5.00 -9.64
C PHE A 80 25.50 -4.99 -9.54
N SER A 81 24.95 -4.66 -8.36
CA SER A 81 23.49 -4.64 -8.15
C SER A 81 23.09 -3.74 -6.97
N VAL A 82 21.83 -3.29 -7.00
CA VAL A 82 21.15 -2.64 -5.88
C VAL A 82 19.97 -3.50 -5.47
N GLU A 83 20.04 -4.10 -4.29
CA GLU A 83 19.05 -5.07 -3.80
C GLU A 83 18.21 -4.46 -2.68
N PRO A 84 16.89 -4.25 -2.91
CA PRO A 84 15.99 -3.84 -1.86
C PRO A 84 15.61 -5.03 -0.97
N SER A 85 15.67 -4.83 0.34
CA SER A 85 15.21 -5.81 1.33
C SER A 85 13.83 -5.48 1.85
N TRP A 86 13.10 -6.50 2.31
CA TRP A 86 11.85 -6.33 3.03
C TRP A 86 12.14 -6.03 4.49
N THR A 87 11.62 -4.92 4.98
CA THR A 87 11.75 -4.45 6.36
C THR A 87 10.40 -4.36 7.01
N GLN A 88 10.36 -4.49 8.33
CA GLN A 88 9.14 -4.45 9.11
C GLN A 88 8.92 -3.06 9.69
N GLY A 89 7.66 -2.72 9.88
CA GLY A 89 7.26 -1.48 10.51
C GLY A 89 5.84 -1.57 11.06
N PHE A 90 5.36 -0.48 11.63
CA PHE A 90 4.02 -0.42 12.21
C PHE A 90 3.36 0.92 11.93
N THR A 91 2.06 0.93 12.03
CA THR A 91 1.21 2.10 11.77
C THR A 91 0.15 2.22 12.84
N LEU A 92 -0.11 3.43 13.30
CA LEU A 92 -1.17 3.75 14.24
C LEU A 92 -2.06 4.83 13.63
N GLY A 93 -3.37 4.73 13.84
CA GLY A 93 -4.27 5.73 13.27
C GLY A 93 -5.69 5.65 13.80
N PHE A 94 -6.49 6.57 13.28
CA PHE A 94 -7.91 6.67 13.58
C PHE A 94 -8.74 6.26 12.38
N ILE A 95 -9.98 5.89 12.63
CA ILE A 95 -10.94 5.48 11.62
C ILE A 95 -12.11 6.45 11.67
N ILE A 96 -12.46 6.99 10.52
CA ILE A 96 -13.70 7.73 10.28
C ILE A 96 -14.39 7.01 9.14
N ASN A 97 -15.49 6.34 9.43
CA ASN A 97 -16.22 5.54 8.46
C ASN A 97 -17.60 6.13 8.23
N TYR A 98 -17.94 6.38 6.98
CA TYR A 98 -19.25 6.85 6.53
C TYR A 98 -19.96 5.75 5.74
N ARG A 99 -21.14 5.35 6.21
CA ARG A 99 -21.97 4.37 5.53
C ARG A 99 -22.81 5.02 4.45
N VAL A 100 -22.51 4.66 3.19
CA VAL A 100 -23.27 5.12 2.03
C VAL A 100 -24.54 4.28 1.89
N ASN A 101 -24.37 2.95 1.89
CA ASN A 101 -25.48 1.98 1.80
C ASN A 101 -25.11 0.68 2.56
N GLU A 102 -25.93 -0.37 2.39
CA GLU A 102 -25.69 -1.66 3.08
C GLU A 102 -24.39 -2.35 2.65
N PHE A 103 -23.95 -2.11 1.42
CA PHE A 103 -22.81 -2.78 0.81
C PHE A 103 -21.59 -1.89 0.68
N LEU A 104 -21.74 -0.56 0.76
CA LEU A 104 -20.64 0.39 0.50
C LEU A 104 -20.46 1.34 1.68
N ASP A 105 -19.24 1.36 2.20
CA ASP A 105 -18.76 2.39 3.13
C ASP A 105 -17.61 3.16 2.51
N LEU A 106 -17.56 4.46 2.79
CA LEU A 106 -16.40 5.30 2.56
C LEU A 106 -15.69 5.50 3.89
N ARG A 107 -14.39 5.26 3.89
CA ARG A 107 -13.57 5.35 5.11
C ARG A 107 -12.38 6.24 4.86
N ILE A 108 -12.07 7.09 5.85
CA ILE A 108 -10.83 7.87 5.90
C ILE A 108 -10.08 7.42 7.15
N THR A 109 -8.79 7.14 7.00
CA THR A 109 -7.96 6.67 8.10
C THR A 109 -6.70 7.51 8.24
N PRO A 110 -6.79 8.70 8.91
CA PRO A 110 -5.57 9.43 9.24
C PRO A 110 -4.68 8.55 10.13
N GLN A 111 -3.44 8.38 9.70
CA GLN A 111 -2.51 7.44 10.34
C GLN A 111 -1.07 7.93 10.27
N VAL A 112 -0.27 7.50 11.24
CA VAL A 112 1.18 7.69 11.26
C VAL A 112 1.82 6.31 11.12
N GLY A 113 2.68 6.16 10.11
CA GLY A 113 3.41 4.94 9.83
C GLY A 113 4.91 5.14 10.05
N PHE A 114 5.53 4.18 10.70
CA PHE A 114 6.98 4.11 10.93
C PHE A 114 7.55 3.05 10.00
N TYR A 115 8.28 3.52 9.00
CA TYR A 115 8.86 2.70 7.95
C TYR A 115 10.38 2.66 8.08
N GLU A 116 10.92 1.50 7.83
CA GLU A 116 12.33 1.31 7.56
C GLU A 116 12.48 0.74 6.15
N HIS A 117 13.44 1.24 5.39
CA HIS A 117 13.76 0.72 4.06
C HIS A 117 15.24 0.47 3.97
N GLN A 118 15.59 -0.70 3.46
CA GLN A 118 16.97 -1.12 3.33
C GLN A 118 17.31 -1.35 1.86
N LEU A 119 18.41 -0.75 1.41
CA LEU A 119 19.01 -0.93 0.10
C LEU A 119 20.46 -1.39 0.27
N THR A 120 20.80 -2.55 -0.28
CA THR A 120 22.16 -3.07 -0.29
C THR A 120 22.78 -2.87 -1.66
N TYR A 121 23.84 -2.08 -1.71
CA TYR A 121 24.64 -1.84 -2.92
C TYR A 121 25.76 -2.86 -2.95
N ARG A 122 25.76 -3.75 -3.96
CA ARG A 122 26.80 -4.74 -4.17
C ARG A 122 27.78 -4.27 -5.25
N TYR A 123 29.05 -4.36 -4.94
CA TYR A 123 30.13 -3.96 -5.83
C TYR A 123 30.87 -5.16 -6.38
N THR A 124 31.52 -5.02 -7.53
CA THR A 124 32.34 -6.06 -8.16
C THR A 124 33.68 -6.15 -7.46
N ALA A 125 34.30 -7.34 -7.44
CA ALA A 125 35.62 -7.60 -6.82
C ALA A 125 36.78 -6.75 -7.40
N LEU A 126 36.59 -6.10 -8.55
CA LEU A 126 37.55 -5.17 -9.16
C LEU A 126 37.59 -3.79 -8.48
N ALA A 127 36.60 -3.46 -7.67
CA ALA A 127 36.64 -2.23 -6.88
C ALA A 127 37.61 -2.41 -5.73
N THR A 128 38.65 -1.60 -5.74
CA THR A 128 39.68 -1.58 -4.67
C THR A 128 39.01 -1.14 -3.37
N ASN A 129 38.41 -2.11 -2.64
CA ASN A 129 37.89 -1.92 -1.30
C ASN A 129 36.52 -1.18 -1.17
N PRO A 130 35.46 -1.52 -1.87
CA PRO A 130 34.13 -1.08 -1.43
C PRO A 130 33.54 -2.17 -0.54
N PRO A 131 33.25 -1.88 0.73
CA PRO A 131 32.37 -2.73 1.51
C PRO A 131 30.99 -2.70 0.87
N ASP A 132 30.27 -3.82 0.90
CA ASP A 132 28.83 -3.84 0.61
C ASP A 132 28.18 -2.73 1.45
N ASN A 133 27.69 -1.70 0.77
CA ASN A 133 27.15 -0.53 1.46
C ASN A 133 25.64 -0.72 1.61
N THR A 134 25.21 -0.98 2.83
CA THR A 134 23.79 -1.08 3.17
C THR A 134 23.31 0.26 3.67
N GLN A 135 22.35 0.84 2.95
CA GLN A 135 21.70 2.09 3.31
C GLN A 135 20.36 1.78 3.99
N ASN A 136 20.25 2.15 5.27
CA ASN A 136 19.01 2.10 6.02
C ASN A 136 18.36 3.50 6.01
N ILE A 137 17.12 3.57 5.56
CA ILE A 137 16.33 4.79 5.46
C ILE A 137 15.13 4.64 6.36
N GLU A 138 15.20 5.27 7.53
CA GLU A 138 14.06 5.36 8.46
C GLU A 138 13.19 6.55 8.07
N THR A 139 11.89 6.33 7.97
CA THR A 139 10.94 7.36 7.55
C THR A 139 9.68 7.28 8.38
N THR A 140 9.30 8.40 8.98
CA THR A 140 7.99 8.57 9.60
C THR A 140 7.06 9.25 8.61
N MET A 141 5.95 8.58 8.27
CA MET A 141 4.98 9.06 7.29
C MET A 141 3.65 9.40 7.96
N VAL A 142 3.13 10.59 7.68
CA VAL A 142 1.72 10.93 7.95
C VAL A 142 0.93 10.61 6.70
N GLU A 143 0.00 9.70 6.81
CA GLU A 143 -0.78 9.19 5.68
C GLU A 143 -2.27 9.43 5.89
N LEU A 144 -2.98 9.69 4.79
CA LEU A 144 -4.43 9.91 4.81
C LEU A 144 -5.12 9.03 3.75
N PRO A 145 -5.26 7.73 3.96
CA PRO A 145 -5.95 6.84 3.02
C PRO A 145 -7.44 7.15 2.88
N PHE A 146 -7.89 7.27 1.64
CA PHE A 146 -9.30 7.35 1.24
C PHE A 146 -9.71 5.99 0.70
N ILE A 147 -10.62 5.33 1.41
CA ILE A 147 -10.93 3.91 1.22
C ILE A 147 -12.38 3.75 0.82
N ALA A 148 -12.63 3.01 -0.25
CA ALA A 148 -13.93 2.44 -0.57
C ALA A 148 -13.98 1.00 -0.05
N LYS A 149 -14.88 0.71 0.89
CA LYS A 149 -15.09 -0.61 1.49
C LYS A 149 -16.37 -1.23 0.95
N TYR A 150 -16.23 -2.30 0.17
CA TYR A 150 -17.35 -3.06 -0.35
C TYR A 150 -17.60 -4.30 0.52
N LYS A 151 -18.79 -4.38 1.10
CA LYS A 151 -19.17 -5.38 2.12
C LYS A 151 -20.08 -6.44 1.54
N SER A 152 -19.89 -7.69 1.94
CA SER A 152 -20.82 -8.78 1.67
C SER A 152 -22.06 -8.72 2.57
N VAL A 153 -23.01 -9.60 2.37
CA VAL A 153 -24.10 -9.83 3.34
C VAL A 153 -23.51 -10.40 4.62
N ARG A 154 -23.97 -9.88 5.78
CA ARG A 154 -23.57 -10.38 7.10
C ARG A 154 -24.14 -11.77 7.35
N ARG A 155 -23.29 -12.69 7.80
CA ARG A 155 -23.66 -14.05 8.18
C ARG A 155 -23.36 -14.25 9.66
N GLY A 156 -24.38 -14.30 10.52
CA GLY A 156 -24.18 -14.33 11.96
C GLY A 156 -23.41 -13.10 12.46
N ASN A 157 -22.27 -13.31 13.08
CA ASN A 157 -21.41 -12.25 13.62
C ASN A 157 -20.20 -11.93 12.74
N ILE A 158 -20.17 -12.43 11.50
CA ILE A 158 -19.06 -12.23 10.58
C ILE A 158 -19.56 -11.56 9.29
N ARG A 159 -18.77 -10.63 8.77
CA ARG A 159 -18.99 -9.98 7.48
C ARG A 159 -17.67 -9.83 6.73
N MET A 160 -17.60 -10.40 5.54
CA MET A 160 -16.44 -10.24 4.66
C MET A 160 -16.56 -8.95 3.85
N TYR A 161 -15.41 -8.38 3.45
CA TYR A 161 -15.38 -7.20 2.60
C TYR A 161 -14.09 -7.10 1.79
N MET A 162 -14.14 -6.26 0.77
CA MET A 162 -12.98 -5.85 -0.02
C MET A 162 -12.78 -4.35 0.12
N VAL A 163 -11.55 -3.90 -0.02
CA VAL A 163 -11.20 -2.49 0.03
C VAL A 163 -10.35 -2.09 -1.17
N GLY A 164 -10.60 -0.89 -1.64
CA GLY A 164 -9.74 -0.19 -2.59
C GLY A 164 -9.47 1.21 -2.04
N ALA A 165 -8.25 1.69 -2.13
CA ALA A 165 -7.89 2.98 -1.55
C ALA A 165 -6.84 3.74 -2.37
N ILE A 166 -6.86 5.06 -2.21
CA ILE A 166 -5.78 5.96 -2.60
C ILE A 166 -5.17 6.49 -1.30
N LYS A 167 -3.86 6.31 -1.16
CA LYS A 167 -3.11 6.66 0.05
C LYS A 167 -2.07 7.74 -0.26
N PRO A 168 -2.41 9.04 -0.13
CA PRO A 168 -1.42 10.09 -0.04
C PRO A 168 -0.71 10.04 1.31
N GLY A 169 0.60 10.29 1.30
CA GLY A 169 1.46 10.33 2.47
C GLY A 169 2.49 11.42 2.35
N LEU A 170 2.79 12.05 3.48
CA LEU A 170 3.83 13.05 3.63
C LEU A 170 4.82 12.58 4.69
N GLU A 171 6.11 12.71 4.40
CA GLU A 171 7.14 12.46 5.40
C GLU A 171 7.04 13.52 6.50
N ALA A 172 6.87 13.08 7.75
CA ALA A 172 6.98 13.95 8.90
C ALA A 172 8.46 14.25 9.11
N GLY A 173 8.89 15.44 8.65
CA GLY A 173 10.29 15.79 8.49
C GLY A 173 11.14 15.62 9.74
N GLY A 174 12.16 14.76 9.65
CA GLY A 174 13.36 14.89 10.45
C GLY A 174 14.25 15.99 9.84
N LYS A 175 15.03 16.67 10.64
CA LYS A 175 16.13 17.52 10.16
C LYS A 175 17.02 16.67 9.27
N LYS A 176 16.96 16.89 7.97
CA LYS A 176 17.93 16.33 7.03
C LYS A 176 19.20 17.15 7.26
N ASP A 177 20.14 16.58 7.97
CA ASP A 177 21.48 17.17 8.06
C ASP A 177 22.02 17.34 6.65
N LEU A 178 22.35 18.59 6.27
CA LEU A 178 22.82 18.93 4.93
C LEU A 178 24.06 18.11 4.53
N ASP A 179 24.87 17.71 5.51
CA ASP A 179 26.05 16.87 5.31
C ASP A 179 25.69 15.39 5.00
N ALA A 180 24.52 14.91 5.45
CA ALA A 180 24.06 13.56 5.18
C ALA A 180 23.46 13.39 3.76
N GLN A 181 23.09 14.49 3.09
CA GLN A 181 22.51 14.44 1.75
C GLN A 181 23.51 13.97 0.68
N GLN A 182 24.80 14.20 0.87
CA GLN A 182 25.84 13.74 -0.08
C GLN A 182 26.20 12.25 0.10
N THR A 183 25.84 11.66 1.24
CA THR A 183 26.27 10.30 1.61
C THR A 183 25.11 9.30 1.63
N ARG A 184 23.86 9.75 1.41
CA ARG A 184 22.65 8.89 1.46
C ARG A 184 21.73 9.14 0.28
N LEU A 185 20.97 8.11 -0.08
CA LEU A 185 19.91 8.22 -1.08
C LEU A 185 18.82 9.21 -0.59
N THR A 186 18.60 10.26 -1.35
CA THR A 186 17.56 11.26 -1.04
C THR A 186 16.25 10.90 -1.71
N VAL A 187 15.20 10.72 -0.92
CA VAL A 187 13.85 10.43 -1.38
C VAL A 187 12.94 11.64 -1.21
N ARG A 188 11.89 11.70 -2.05
CA ARG A 188 10.86 12.75 -1.99
C ARG A 188 9.98 12.54 -0.76
N GLU A 189 9.57 13.65 -0.17
CA GLU A 189 8.72 13.68 1.04
C GLU A 189 7.28 13.24 0.77
N PHE A 190 6.79 13.38 -0.46
CA PHE A 190 5.44 13.01 -0.86
C PHE A 190 5.40 11.64 -1.52
N ASN A 191 4.60 10.74 -0.97
CA ASN A 191 4.31 9.42 -1.52
C ASN A 191 2.82 9.29 -1.82
N LEU A 192 2.49 8.83 -3.01
CA LEU A 192 1.13 8.49 -3.40
C LEU A 192 1.07 7.00 -3.76
N ALA A 193 0.23 6.25 -3.06
CA ALA A 193 0.07 4.83 -3.30
C ALA A 193 -1.38 4.45 -3.58
N LEU A 194 -1.55 3.37 -4.35
CA LEU A 194 -2.82 2.66 -4.50
C LEU A 194 -2.80 1.45 -3.59
N GLU A 195 -3.92 1.22 -2.90
CA GLU A 195 -4.11 0.06 -2.04
C GLU A 195 -5.29 -0.77 -2.50
N GLY A 196 -5.15 -2.07 -2.36
CA GLY A 196 -6.22 -3.04 -2.53
C GLY A 196 -6.11 -4.11 -1.47
N GLY A 197 -7.25 -4.59 -0.97
CA GLY A 197 -7.21 -5.59 0.10
C GLY A 197 -8.55 -6.23 0.37
N PHE A 198 -8.54 -7.09 1.35
CA PHE A 198 -9.73 -7.78 1.83
C PHE A 198 -9.65 -7.96 3.35
N GLY A 199 -10.79 -8.13 3.96
CA GLY A 199 -10.87 -8.31 5.40
C GLY A 199 -12.22 -8.87 5.81
N PHE A 200 -12.37 -9.01 7.11
CA PHE A 200 -13.62 -9.43 7.74
C PHE A 200 -13.86 -8.66 9.02
N ASP A 201 -15.14 -8.32 9.21
CA ASP A 201 -15.66 -7.70 10.41
C ASP A 201 -16.19 -8.80 11.35
N LEU A 202 -15.75 -8.78 12.60
CA LEU A 202 -16.27 -9.59 13.69
C LEU A 202 -17.10 -8.68 14.61
N TYR A 203 -18.38 -9.03 14.79
CA TYR A 203 -19.31 -8.24 15.60
C TYR A 203 -19.36 -8.80 17.00
N TYR A 204 -18.97 -7.99 17.97
CA TYR A 204 -19.07 -8.27 19.40
C TYR A 204 -20.18 -7.45 20.04
N PRO A 205 -20.61 -7.79 21.29
CA PRO A 205 -21.66 -7.04 21.99
C PRO A 205 -21.34 -5.55 22.18
N LEU A 206 -20.05 -5.21 22.36
CA LEU A 206 -19.59 -3.86 22.69
C LEU A 206 -18.92 -3.13 21.54
N GLY A 207 -18.75 -3.78 20.38
CA GLY A 207 -18.07 -3.15 19.26
C GLY A 207 -17.79 -4.10 18.11
N LYS A 208 -17.07 -3.61 17.15
CA LYS A 208 -16.65 -4.34 15.95
C LYS A 208 -15.12 -4.41 15.91
N PHE A 209 -14.60 -5.61 15.74
CA PHE A 209 -13.19 -5.86 15.46
C PHE A 209 -13.04 -6.31 14.02
N SER A 210 -12.13 -5.69 13.27
CA SER A 210 -11.90 -6.06 11.89
C SER A 210 -10.44 -6.39 11.66
N GLN A 211 -10.19 -7.43 10.89
CA GLN A 211 -8.87 -7.82 10.41
C GLN A 211 -8.83 -7.62 8.91
N GLU A 212 -7.81 -6.92 8.43
CA GLU A 212 -7.74 -6.49 7.04
C GLU A 212 -6.30 -6.59 6.52
N ILE A 213 -6.11 -7.29 5.40
CA ILE A 213 -4.83 -7.36 4.71
C ILE A 213 -4.91 -6.44 3.51
N ARG A 214 -3.97 -5.50 3.40
CA ARG A 214 -3.84 -4.57 2.27
C ARG A 214 -2.49 -4.70 1.60
N PHE A 215 -2.53 -4.62 0.28
CA PHE A 215 -1.37 -4.50 -0.60
C PHE A 215 -1.33 -3.05 -1.10
N SER A 216 -0.24 -2.38 -0.86
CA SER A 216 -0.01 -0.98 -1.24
C SER A 216 1.11 -0.88 -2.25
N ARG A 217 0.90 -0.08 -3.30
CA ARG A 217 1.91 0.18 -4.34
C ARG A 217 2.04 1.66 -4.63
N GLY A 218 3.23 2.20 -4.42
CA GLY A 218 3.57 3.57 -4.77
C GLY A 218 3.49 3.82 -6.28
N ILE A 219 2.83 4.91 -6.67
CA ILE A 219 2.63 5.29 -8.08
C ILE A 219 3.65 6.33 -8.52
N ASN A 220 4.05 7.22 -7.62
CA ASN A 220 5.02 8.27 -7.92
C ASN A 220 6.46 7.75 -7.87
N ASN A 221 7.37 8.52 -8.48
CA ASN A 221 8.80 8.30 -8.35
C ASN A 221 9.28 9.03 -7.11
N LEU A 222 9.84 8.29 -6.16
CA LEU A 222 10.38 8.83 -4.91
C LEU A 222 11.81 9.32 -5.04
N LEU A 223 12.53 9.00 -6.12
CA LEU A 223 13.88 9.49 -6.33
C LEU A 223 13.85 11.02 -6.48
N LYS A 224 14.54 11.73 -5.59
CA LYS A 224 14.60 13.20 -5.59
C LYS A 224 15.78 13.71 -6.41
N ASP A 225 16.93 13.07 -6.27
CA ASP A 225 18.19 13.50 -6.85
C ASP A 225 18.91 12.32 -7.49
N SER A 226 19.23 12.42 -8.76
CA SER A 226 19.98 11.42 -9.51
C SER A 226 21.50 11.68 -9.53
N ASP A 227 21.95 12.86 -9.04
CA ASP A 227 23.36 13.27 -9.13
C ASP A 227 24.22 12.71 -8.02
N ASN A 228 23.62 12.08 -7.02
CA ASN A 228 24.32 11.38 -5.96
C ASN A 228 24.83 10.00 -6.41
N PRO A 229 25.99 9.51 -5.94
CA PRO A 229 26.53 8.20 -6.31
C PRO A 229 25.54 7.04 -6.08
N PHE A 230 24.64 7.17 -5.10
CA PHE A 230 23.61 6.20 -4.78
C PHE A 230 22.34 6.34 -5.64
N GLY A 231 22.10 7.53 -6.20
CA GLY A 231 20.97 7.82 -7.08
C GLY A 231 21.27 7.58 -8.57
N LEU A 232 22.50 7.78 -9.00
CA LEU A 232 22.97 7.61 -10.40
C LEU A 232 22.53 6.29 -11.05
N PRO A 233 22.63 5.12 -10.38
CA PRO A 233 22.25 3.83 -10.97
C PRO A 233 20.73 3.64 -11.08
N LEU A 234 19.93 4.53 -10.49
CA LEU A 234 18.47 4.37 -10.35
C LEU A 234 17.70 5.37 -11.21
N GLN A 235 16.74 4.88 -11.99
CA GLN A 235 15.80 5.71 -12.75
C GLN A 235 14.54 6.01 -11.94
N ARG A 236 14.08 5.02 -11.17
CA ARG A 236 12.83 5.11 -10.40
C ARG A 236 12.89 4.28 -9.14
N VAL A 237 12.41 4.87 -8.06
CA VAL A 237 12.19 4.20 -6.77
C VAL A 237 10.71 4.36 -6.41
N SER A 238 10.06 3.26 -6.06
CA SER A 238 8.66 3.25 -5.60
C SER A 238 8.53 2.27 -4.43
N THR A 239 7.49 2.43 -3.60
CA THR A 239 7.24 1.57 -2.45
C THR A 239 6.30 0.42 -2.80
N ASN A 240 6.55 -0.75 -2.22
CA ASN A 240 5.61 -1.84 -2.12
C ASN A 240 5.46 -2.18 -0.63
N THR A 241 4.22 -2.31 -0.16
CA THR A 241 3.95 -2.59 1.25
C THR A 241 2.82 -3.59 1.36
N ILE A 242 2.96 -4.53 2.29
CA ILE A 242 1.90 -5.45 2.70
C ILE A 242 1.62 -5.14 4.16
N THR A 243 0.36 -4.84 4.48
CA THR A 243 -0.04 -4.43 5.84
C THR A 243 -1.17 -5.30 6.34
N LEU A 244 -1.01 -5.80 7.56
CA LEU A 244 -2.08 -6.38 8.35
C LEU A 244 -2.63 -5.32 9.30
N TYR A 245 -3.84 -4.89 9.08
CA TYR A 245 -4.54 -3.94 9.96
C TYR A 245 -5.47 -4.65 10.93
N LEU A 246 -5.41 -4.23 12.18
CA LEU A 246 -6.35 -4.56 13.26
C LEU A 246 -7.15 -3.29 13.56
N LEU A 247 -8.47 -3.34 13.33
CA LEU A 247 -9.35 -2.18 13.41
C LEU A 247 -10.38 -2.41 14.52
N PHE A 248 -10.52 -1.42 15.37
CA PHE A 248 -11.44 -1.42 16.52
C PHE A 248 -12.44 -0.30 16.37
N GLN A 249 -13.73 -0.63 16.29
CA GLN A 249 -14.84 0.31 16.06
C GLN A 249 -16.02 0.03 16.99
#